data_6a5b1479fb3e63f515d958471100e939
#
_entry.id   6a5b1479fb3e63f515d958471100e939
#
_cell.length_a   1.000
_cell.length_b   1.000
_cell.length_c   1.000
_cell.angle_alpha   90.00
_cell.angle_beta   90.00
_cell.angle_gamma   90.00
#
_symmetry.space_group_name_H-M   'P 1'
#
loop_
_entity.id
_entity.type
_entity.pdbx_description
1 polymer ?
#
loop_
_entity_poly.entity_id
_entity_poly.type
_entity_poly.pdbx_seq_one_letter_code
_entity_poly.pdbx_strand_id
1 'polypeptide(L)'
;MTTKTIREIALAWKSDKQRYVKQSTYAAYVLILENHILPSFGDCEALSERLVQEFVLQKLNDGLCIKTVKDILIVLKMVMKFGVKNEWMNYCEWDIKYPTTETNKEIEVLTVAHHKKILDFIKQNFTFRNLGIYISLTTGLRIGEICGLKWSDINTDNGTIIVNRIIERIYIVEGERKHTELVINTPKTKNSCREIPMNKELLTMVKPLKKVVNTDFYVLTNEEKPTEPRTYRNYYHRLMKRLDIPRLKYHGLRHSFATRCIESNCDYKTVSVLLGHANITTTLNLYVHPNMEQKKKCITKMFKSLGK
;
A
#
# COMPACT_ATOMS: atom_id res chain seq x y z
N MET A 1 -32.62 -19.09 23.19
CA MET A 1 -31.68 -18.59 22.16
C MET A 1 -31.82 -19.45 20.93
N THR A 2 -32.07 -18.87 19.77
CA THR A 2 -32.08 -19.62 18.49
C THR A 2 -30.64 -19.68 18.01
N THR A 3 -30.00 -20.82 18.19
CA THR A 3 -28.63 -21.06 17.71
C THR A 3 -28.62 -21.02 16.18
N LYS A 4 -27.68 -20.29 15.60
CA LYS A 4 -27.49 -20.17 14.14
C LYS A 4 -26.14 -20.71 13.72
N THR A 5 -26.07 -21.25 12.52
CA THR A 5 -24.82 -21.66 11.90
C THR A 5 -23.94 -20.46 11.56
N ILE A 6 -22.63 -20.67 11.44
CA ILE A 6 -21.68 -19.64 11.00
C ILE A 6 -22.08 -19.09 9.62
N ARG A 7 -22.65 -19.90 8.74
CA ARG A 7 -23.17 -19.48 7.42
C ARG A 7 -24.28 -18.43 7.57
N GLU A 8 -25.27 -18.69 8.39
CA GLU A 8 -26.39 -17.76 8.62
C GLU A 8 -25.91 -16.46 9.24
N ILE A 9 -25.03 -16.56 10.24
CA ILE A 9 -24.42 -15.39 10.89
C ILE A 9 -23.59 -14.58 9.90
N ALA A 10 -22.75 -15.24 9.09
CA ALA A 10 -21.90 -14.60 8.10
C ALA A 10 -22.72 -13.87 7.01
N LEU A 11 -23.83 -14.44 6.55
CA LEU A 11 -24.71 -13.81 5.58
C LEU A 11 -25.36 -12.55 6.15
N ALA A 12 -25.87 -12.62 7.38
CA ALA A 12 -26.43 -11.46 8.07
C ALA A 12 -25.38 -10.37 8.32
N TRP A 13 -24.17 -10.77 8.79
CA TRP A 13 -23.04 -9.87 8.99
C TRP A 13 -22.56 -9.21 7.69
N LYS A 14 -22.50 -9.97 6.59
CA LYS A 14 -22.15 -9.47 5.26
C LYS A 14 -23.10 -8.37 4.80
N SER A 15 -24.41 -8.58 4.97
CA SER A 15 -25.44 -7.59 4.62
C SER A 15 -25.34 -6.32 5.49
N ASP A 16 -25.07 -6.47 6.79
CA ASP A 16 -24.85 -5.32 7.68
C ASP A 16 -23.59 -4.53 7.29
N LYS A 17 -22.46 -5.22 7.04
CA LYS A 17 -21.18 -4.58 6.72
C LYS A 17 -21.17 -3.79 5.42
N GLN A 18 -21.95 -4.19 4.43
CA GLN A 18 -22.06 -3.49 3.16
C GLN A 18 -22.41 -2.00 3.33
N ARG A 19 -23.15 -1.65 4.39
CA ARG A 19 -23.61 -0.28 4.67
C ARG A 19 -22.53 0.64 5.25
N TYR A 20 -21.49 0.06 5.87
CA TYR A 20 -20.54 0.83 6.72
C TYR A 20 -19.09 0.80 6.23
N VAL A 21 -18.75 -0.05 5.25
CA VAL A 21 -17.38 -0.18 4.77
C VAL A 21 -17.24 0.22 3.31
N LYS A 22 -16.04 0.64 2.91
CA LYS A 22 -15.75 0.91 1.50
C LYS A 22 -15.92 -0.36 0.66
N GLN A 23 -16.35 -0.22 -0.58
CA GLN A 23 -16.62 -1.33 -1.49
C GLN A 23 -15.42 -2.28 -1.66
N SER A 24 -14.18 -1.76 -1.73
CA SER A 24 -12.97 -2.59 -1.77
C SER A 24 -12.76 -3.43 -0.51
N THR A 25 -13.12 -2.89 0.67
CA THR A 25 -13.06 -3.63 1.93
C THR A 25 -14.15 -4.68 2.02
N TYR A 26 -15.37 -4.33 1.59
CA TYR A 26 -16.48 -5.27 1.52
C TYR A 26 -16.16 -6.46 0.62
N ALA A 27 -15.64 -6.20 -0.58
CA ALA A 27 -15.24 -7.25 -1.51
C ALA A 27 -14.16 -8.17 -0.91
N ALA A 28 -13.18 -7.63 -0.19
CA ALA A 28 -12.17 -8.43 0.49
C ALA A 28 -12.80 -9.34 1.57
N TYR A 29 -13.76 -8.83 2.34
CA TYR A 29 -14.50 -9.64 3.32
C TYR A 29 -15.29 -10.77 2.67
N VAL A 30 -16.00 -10.46 1.58
CA VAL A 30 -16.77 -11.47 0.83
C VAL A 30 -15.85 -12.58 0.31
N LEU A 31 -14.71 -12.23 -0.30
CA LEU A 31 -13.73 -13.22 -0.77
C LEU A 31 -13.17 -14.09 0.36
N ILE A 32 -12.89 -13.51 1.52
CA ILE A 32 -12.41 -14.27 2.69
C ILE A 32 -13.50 -15.21 3.18
N LEU A 33 -14.76 -14.74 3.28
CA LEU A 33 -15.87 -15.58 3.69
C LEU A 33 -16.05 -16.77 2.74
N GLU A 34 -16.18 -16.51 1.46
CA GLU A 34 -16.52 -17.51 0.46
C GLU A 34 -15.38 -18.50 0.18
N ASN A 35 -14.13 -18.05 0.16
CA ASN A 35 -13.00 -18.90 -0.18
C ASN A 35 -12.39 -19.65 1.02
N HIS A 36 -12.62 -19.17 2.24
CA HIS A 36 -11.92 -19.71 3.40
C HIS A 36 -12.86 -20.06 4.57
N ILE A 37 -13.77 -19.17 4.98
CA ILE A 37 -14.54 -19.36 6.20
C ILE A 37 -15.73 -20.28 5.96
N LEU A 38 -16.58 -20.00 4.97
CA LEU A 38 -17.78 -20.80 4.71
C LEU A 38 -17.50 -22.24 4.30
N PRO A 39 -16.46 -22.54 3.49
CA PRO A 39 -16.13 -23.92 3.16
C PRO A 39 -15.67 -24.76 4.37
N SER A 40 -15.07 -24.11 5.38
CA SER A 40 -14.51 -24.81 6.54
C SER A 40 -15.43 -24.82 7.76
N PHE A 41 -16.22 -23.77 7.95
CA PHE A 41 -16.99 -23.55 9.17
C PHE A 41 -18.46 -23.26 8.94
N GLY A 42 -18.91 -23.15 7.68
CA GLY A 42 -20.25 -22.67 7.35
C GLY A 42 -21.36 -23.39 8.10
N ASP A 43 -21.24 -24.68 8.27
CA ASP A 43 -22.29 -25.53 8.84
C ASP A 43 -22.12 -25.75 10.36
N CYS A 44 -21.09 -25.13 10.96
CA CYS A 44 -20.84 -25.19 12.40
C CYS A 44 -21.74 -24.19 13.15
N GLU A 45 -22.30 -24.59 14.30
CA GLU A 45 -23.01 -23.71 15.24
C GLU A 45 -22.08 -23.13 16.31
N ALA A 46 -20.97 -23.81 16.58
CA ALA A 46 -19.94 -23.36 17.51
C ALA A 46 -18.55 -23.72 17.00
N LEU A 47 -17.52 -22.95 17.39
CA LEU A 47 -16.14 -23.18 17.01
C LEU A 47 -15.28 -23.36 18.27
N SER A 48 -14.69 -24.52 18.43
CA SER A 48 -13.69 -24.78 19.47
C SER A 48 -12.33 -24.22 19.05
N GLU A 49 -11.49 -23.88 20.02
CA GLU A 49 -10.11 -23.46 19.79
C GLU A 49 -9.33 -24.50 18.97
N ARG A 50 -9.51 -25.80 19.29
CA ARG A 50 -8.88 -26.92 18.58
C ARG A 50 -9.24 -26.89 17.09
N LEU A 51 -10.51 -26.75 16.74
CA LEU A 51 -10.97 -26.71 15.35
C LEU A 51 -10.37 -25.52 14.58
N VAL A 52 -10.29 -24.37 15.22
CA VAL A 52 -9.69 -23.17 14.60
C VAL A 52 -8.17 -23.32 14.48
N GLN A 53 -7.51 -23.95 15.46
CA GLN A 53 -6.07 -24.23 15.39
C GLN A 53 -5.74 -25.21 14.26
N GLU A 54 -6.53 -26.27 14.09
CA GLU A 54 -6.38 -27.24 12.99
C GLU A 54 -6.56 -26.55 11.63
N PHE A 55 -7.56 -25.66 11.49
CA PHE A 55 -7.76 -24.85 10.30
C PHE A 55 -6.54 -23.95 10.00
N VAL A 56 -5.98 -23.29 11.00
CA VAL A 56 -4.77 -22.45 10.83
C VAL A 56 -3.61 -23.27 10.28
N LEU A 57 -3.33 -24.44 10.86
CA LEU A 57 -2.26 -25.31 10.41
C LEU A 57 -2.50 -25.82 8.98
N GLN A 58 -3.74 -26.19 8.65
CA GLN A 58 -4.10 -26.60 7.30
C GLN A 58 -3.85 -25.47 6.29
N LYS A 59 -4.30 -24.23 6.56
CA LYS A 59 -4.11 -23.09 5.64
C LYS A 59 -2.64 -22.72 5.46
N LEU A 60 -1.82 -22.91 6.48
CA LEU A 60 -0.36 -22.73 6.36
C LEU A 60 0.26 -23.85 5.50
N ASN A 61 -0.17 -25.09 5.67
CA ASN A 61 0.26 -26.22 4.84
C ASN A 61 -0.19 -26.07 3.37
N ASP A 62 -1.36 -25.47 3.14
CA ASP A 62 -1.85 -25.08 1.79
C ASP A 62 -1.01 -23.95 1.15
N GLY A 63 0.03 -23.45 1.83
CA GLY A 63 0.97 -22.44 1.33
C GLY A 63 0.56 -20.99 1.60
N LEU A 64 -0.47 -20.71 2.39
CA LEU A 64 -0.82 -19.35 2.80
C LEU A 64 0.20 -18.82 3.82
N CYS A 65 0.58 -17.54 3.67
CA CYS A 65 1.45 -16.93 4.67
C CYS A 65 0.69 -16.61 5.97
N ILE A 66 1.41 -16.58 7.10
CA ILE A 66 0.85 -16.30 8.44
C ILE A 66 0.00 -15.04 8.46
N LYS A 67 0.43 -13.97 7.76
CA LYS A 67 -0.33 -12.72 7.68
C LYS A 67 -1.71 -12.93 7.06
N THR A 68 -1.79 -13.65 5.95
CA THR A 68 -3.09 -13.95 5.28
C THR A 68 -3.99 -14.77 6.19
N VAL A 69 -3.45 -15.77 6.89
CA VAL A 69 -4.23 -16.58 7.84
C VAL A 69 -4.73 -15.73 9.00
N LYS A 70 -3.92 -14.82 9.53
CA LYS A 70 -4.36 -13.85 10.55
C LYS A 70 -5.48 -12.94 10.04
N ASP A 71 -5.40 -12.45 8.80
CA ASP A 71 -6.45 -11.62 8.20
C ASP A 71 -7.77 -12.41 8.05
N ILE A 72 -7.71 -13.71 7.70
CA ILE A 72 -8.89 -14.61 7.69
C ILE A 72 -9.50 -14.72 9.09
N LEU A 73 -8.69 -14.96 10.12
CA LEU A 73 -9.18 -15.07 11.50
C LEU A 73 -9.75 -13.75 12.04
N ILE A 74 -9.24 -12.59 11.61
CA ILE A 74 -9.82 -11.29 11.96
C ILE A 74 -11.26 -11.23 11.44
N VAL A 75 -11.51 -11.63 10.19
CA VAL A 75 -12.86 -11.63 9.62
C VAL A 75 -13.75 -12.64 10.34
N LEU A 76 -13.26 -13.85 10.63
CA LEU A 76 -14.00 -14.86 11.39
C LEU A 76 -14.40 -14.33 12.77
N LYS A 77 -13.47 -13.72 13.52
CA LYS A 77 -13.75 -13.09 14.82
C LYS A 77 -14.80 -11.96 14.71
N MET A 78 -14.79 -11.19 13.60
CA MET A 78 -15.81 -10.15 13.36
C MET A 78 -17.20 -10.76 13.15
N VAL A 79 -17.31 -11.85 12.40
CA VAL A 79 -18.57 -12.59 12.19
C VAL A 79 -19.09 -13.15 13.52
N MET A 80 -18.22 -13.80 14.30
CA MET A 80 -18.60 -14.34 15.61
C MET A 80 -19.06 -13.25 16.59
N LYS A 81 -18.31 -12.15 16.68
CA LYS A 81 -18.73 -11.02 17.53
C LYS A 81 -20.10 -10.47 17.14
N PHE A 82 -20.41 -10.47 15.84
CA PHE A 82 -21.76 -10.09 15.38
C PHE A 82 -22.82 -11.11 15.82
N GLY A 83 -22.52 -12.41 15.73
CA GLY A 83 -23.40 -13.49 16.21
C GLY A 83 -23.68 -13.40 17.72
N VAL A 84 -22.62 -13.16 18.52
CA VAL A 84 -22.74 -12.97 19.97
C VAL A 84 -23.59 -11.73 20.30
N LYS A 85 -23.35 -10.60 19.61
CA LYS A 85 -24.15 -9.36 19.83
C LYS A 85 -25.64 -9.55 19.54
N ASN A 86 -26.00 -10.45 18.63
CA ASN A 86 -27.39 -10.75 18.29
C ASN A 86 -27.94 -11.97 19.06
N GLU A 87 -27.22 -12.47 20.05
CA GLU A 87 -27.62 -13.61 20.89
C GLU A 87 -27.85 -14.92 20.10
N TRP A 88 -27.14 -15.08 18.95
CA TRP A 88 -27.23 -16.27 18.10
C TRP A 88 -26.17 -17.32 18.41
N MET A 89 -25.15 -16.97 19.18
CA MET A 89 -24.08 -17.86 19.62
C MET A 89 -23.43 -17.36 20.90
N ASN A 90 -22.74 -18.24 21.62
CA ASN A 90 -21.95 -17.89 22.78
C ASN A 90 -20.59 -17.31 22.38
N TYR A 91 -20.04 -16.44 23.22
CA TYR A 91 -18.67 -15.94 23.06
C TYR A 91 -17.67 -17.07 23.33
N CYS A 92 -16.67 -17.16 22.44
CA CYS A 92 -15.53 -18.04 22.63
C CYS A 92 -14.25 -17.26 22.27
N GLU A 93 -13.27 -17.29 23.16
CA GLU A 93 -11.96 -16.74 22.92
C GLU A 93 -11.00 -17.86 22.57
N TRP A 94 -10.05 -17.62 21.66
CA TRP A 94 -9.05 -18.57 21.22
C TRP A 94 -7.64 -18.00 21.36
N ASP A 95 -6.73 -18.80 21.95
CA ASP A 95 -5.30 -18.54 21.93
C ASP A 95 -4.64 -19.33 20.80
N ILE A 96 -4.64 -18.75 19.61
CA ILE A 96 -4.14 -19.41 18.40
C ILE A 96 -2.62 -19.25 18.28
N LYS A 97 -1.94 -20.38 18.20
CA LYS A 97 -0.49 -20.46 18.04
C LYS A 97 -0.08 -20.50 16.58
N TYR A 98 0.99 -19.80 16.26
CA TYR A 98 1.57 -19.76 14.91
C TYR A 98 2.99 -20.30 14.96
N PRO A 99 3.46 -20.99 13.90
CA PRO A 99 4.86 -21.35 13.79
C PRO A 99 5.76 -20.12 13.87
N THR A 100 6.86 -20.25 14.58
CA THR A 100 7.89 -19.21 14.63
C THR A 100 8.61 -19.18 13.28
N THR A 101 8.35 -18.19 12.44
CA THR A 101 9.09 -18.00 11.20
C THR A 101 10.01 -16.79 11.38
N GLU A 102 11.32 -17.03 11.35
CA GLU A 102 12.30 -15.95 11.21
C GLU A 102 12.20 -15.37 9.79
N THR A 103 11.31 -14.43 9.58
CA THR A 103 11.23 -13.69 8.33
C THR A 103 11.50 -12.22 8.57
N ASN A 104 12.76 -11.87 8.82
CA ASN A 104 13.26 -10.54 8.54
C ASN A 104 13.32 -10.40 7.01
N LYS A 105 12.18 -10.14 6.36
CA LYS A 105 12.20 -9.74 4.94
C LYS A 105 12.83 -8.36 4.88
N GLU A 106 14.08 -8.33 4.45
CA GLU A 106 14.73 -7.06 4.10
C GLU A 106 13.88 -6.32 3.06
N ILE A 107 13.77 -5.01 3.27
CA ILE A 107 13.03 -4.16 2.34
C ILE A 107 13.89 -4.00 1.09
N GLU A 108 13.39 -4.50 -0.03
CA GLU A 108 14.07 -4.32 -1.31
C GLU A 108 14.05 -2.85 -1.73
N VAL A 109 15.23 -2.26 -1.89
CA VAL A 109 15.44 -0.90 -2.36
C VAL A 109 16.45 -0.86 -3.50
N LEU A 110 16.38 0.16 -4.33
CA LEU A 110 17.39 0.39 -5.36
C LEU A 110 18.74 0.74 -4.71
N THR A 111 19.83 0.19 -5.25
CA THR A 111 21.17 0.72 -4.95
C THR A 111 21.28 2.16 -5.46
N VAL A 112 22.22 2.93 -4.92
CA VAL A 112 22.50 4.30 -5.41
C VAL A 112 22.82 4.30 -6.90
N ALA A 113 23.59 3.32 -7.37
CA ALA A 113 23.94 3.17 -8.79
C ALA A 113 22.72 2.92 -9.67
N HIS A 114 21.82 1.99 -9.28
CA HIS A 114 20.59 1.72 -10.02
C HIS A 114 19.66 2.91 -10.02
N HIS A 115 19.53 3.62 -8.88
CA HIS A 115 18.71 4.84 -8.77
C HIS A 115 19.21 5.90 -9.78
N LYS A 116 20.51 6.21 -9.79
CA LYS A 116 21.12 7.13 -10.76
C LYS A 116 20.90 6.68 -12.21
N LYS A 117 21.17 5.40 -12.52
CA LYS A 117 20.97 4.82 -13.86
C LYS A 117 19.57 5.05 -14.40
N ILE A 118 18.54 4.90 -13.56
CA ILE A 118 17.15 5.17 -13.96
C ILE A 118 16.93 6.66 -14.24
N LEU A 119 17.38 7.55 -13.34
CA LEU A 119 17.19 8.98 -13.51
C LEU A 119 17.90 9.50 -14.77
N ASP A 120 19.12 9.08 -15.03
CA ASP A 120 19.91 9.49 -16.20
C ASP A 120 19.30 8.96 -17.50
N PHE A 121 18.83 7.70 -17.50
CA PHE A 121 18.11 7.16 -18.64
C PHE A 121 16.84 7.96 -18.97
N ILE A 122 16.07 8.34 -17.95
CA ILE A 122 14.82 9.10 -18.15
C ILE A 122 15.09 10.49 -18.70
N LYS A 123 16.14 11.16 -18.26
CA LYS A 123 16.56 12.46 -18.79
C LYS A 123 16.88 12.41 -20.28
N GLN A 124 17.49 11.31 -20.74
CA GLN A 124 17.87 11.12 -22.16
C GLN A 124 16.72 10.56 -23.00
N ASN A 125 15.78 9.84 -22.39
CA ASN A 125 14.67 9.16 -23.07
C ASN A 125 13.34 9.62 -22.49
N PHE A 126 12.99 10.88 -22.74
CA PHE A 126 11.75 11.46 -22.23
C PHE A 126 10.53 10.78 -22.83
N THR A 127 9.60 10.38 -21.97
CA THR A 127 8.21 10.05 -22.27
C THR A 127 7.37 10.40 -21.03
N PHE A 128 6.09 10.66 -21.18
CA PHE A 128 5.22 10.92 -20.02
C PHE A 128 5.21 9.75 -19.03
N ARG A 129 5.30 8.50 -19.49
CA ARG A 129 5.44 7.33 -18.62
C ARG A 129 6.76 7.30 -17.87
N ASN A 130 7.86 7.68 -18.50
CA ASN A 130 9.17 7.82 -17.86
C ASN A 130 9.17 8.95 -16.83
N LEU A 131 8.55 10.09 -17.16
CA LEU A 131 8.36 11.20 -16.21
C LEU A 131 7.66 10.72 -14.94
N GLY A 132 6.64 9.88 -15.05
CA GLY A 132 5.95 9.30 -13.88
C GLY A 132 6.86 8.46 -12.99
N ILE A 133 7.81 7.70 -13.57
CA ILE A 133 8.82 6.96 -12.78
C ILE A 133 9.77 7.94 -12.09
N TYR A 134 10.19 9.00 -12.79
CA TYR A 134 11.03 10.06 -12.21
C TYR A 134 10.33 10.71 -11.00
N ILE A 135 9.06 11.12 -11.19
CA ILE A 135 8.24 11.67 -10.09
C ILE A 135 8.18 10.68 -8.92
N SER A 136 7.90 9.40 -9.17
CA SER A 136 7.80 8.40 -8.10
C SER A 136 9.11 8.20 -7.33
N LEU A 137 10.26 8.26 -8.01
CA LEU A 137 11.58 8.16 -7.40
C LEU A 137 11.97 9.39 -6.57
N THR A 138 11.46 10.57 -6.93
CA THR A 138 11.83 11.85 -6.29
C THR A 138 10.80 12.36 -5.28
N THR A 139 9.61 11.74 -5.22
CA THR A 139 8.52 12.16 -4.33
C THR A 139 7.94 11.03 -3.48
N GLY A 140 8.27 9.77 -3.79
CA GLY A 140 7.74 8.60 -3.10
C GLY A 140 6.25 8.34 -3.33
N LEU A 141 5.64 8.82 -4.41
CA LEU A 141 4.24 8.58 -4.76
C LEU A 141 3.94 7.08 -4.91
N ARG A 142 2.74 6.67 -4.45
CA ARG A 142 2.22 5.32 -4.69
C ARG A 142 1.79 5.16 -6.13
N ILE A 143 1.78 3.92 -6.66
CA ILE A 143 1.38 3.66 -8.05
C ILE A 143 -0.03 4.18 -8.38
N GLY A 144 -0.98 4.08 -7.47
CA GLY A 144 -2.33 4.63 -7.67
C GLY A 144 -2.36 6.15 -7.65
N GLU A 145 -1.50 6.80 -6.85
CA GLU A 145 -1.36 8.25 -6.78
C GLU A 145 -0.76 8.80 -8.09
N ILE A 146 0.31 8.19 -8.59
CA ILE A 146 0.94 8.63 -9.84
C ILE A 146 0.03 8.36 -11.07
N CYS A 147 -0.73 7.26 -11.10
CA CYS A 147 -1.70 7.01 -12.16
C CYS A 147 -2.86 8.02 -12.13
N GLY A 148 -3.19 8.56 -10.95
CA GLY A 148 -4.22 9.57 -10.76
C GLY A 148 -3.75 11.02 -10.90
N LEU A 149 -2.46 11.26 -11.07
CA LEU A 149 -1.90 12.61 -11.13
C LEU A 149 -2.29 13.31 -12.43
N LYS A 150 -2.90 14.49 -12.33
CA LYS A 150 -3.22 15.38 -13.44
C LYS A 150 -2.21 16.52 -13.53
N TRP A 151 -2.15 17.15 -14.69
CA TRP A 151 -1.33 18.35 -14.85
C TRP A 151 -1.82 19.51 -13.97
N SER A 152 -3.12 19.62 -13.65
CA SER A 152 -3.66 20.58 -12.69
C SER A 152 -3.11 20.44 -11.28
N ASP A 153 -2.64 19.24 -10.90
CA ASP A 153 -2.06 19.00 -9.57
C ASP A 153 -0.60 19.44 -9.44
N ILE A 154 0.04 19.84 -10.55
CA ILE A 154 1.43 20.31 -10.58
C ILE A 154 1.41 21.84 -10.58
N ASN A 155 1.88 22.44 -9.49
CA ASN A 155 2.09 23.87 -9.37
C ASN A 155 3.57 24.19 -9.62
N THR A 156 3.86 24.80 -10.78
CA THR A 156 5.23 25.16 -11.17
C THR A 156 5.72 26.48 -10.55
N ASP A 157 4.84 27.31 -10.02
CA ASP A 157 5.18 28.58 -9.39
C ASP A 157 5.65 28.34 -7.95
N ASN A 158 4.91 27.52 -7.22
CA ASN A 158 5.30 27.10 -5.87
C ASN A 158 6.28 25.91 -5.88
N GLY A 159 6.48 25.24 -7.02
CA GLY A 159 7.35 24.07 -7.13
C GLY A 159 6.80 22.85 -6.39
N THR A 160 5.48 22.62 -6.42
CA THR A 160 4.83 21.56 -5.64
C THR A 160 3.90 20.64 -6.45
N ILE A 161 3.65 19.44 -5.93
CA ILE A 161 2.69 18.47 -6.45
C ILE A 161 1.66 18.18 -5.36
N ILE A 162 0.37 18.29 -5.72
CA ILE A 162 -0.75 18.01 -4.83
C ILE A 162 -1.26 16.58 -5.09
N VAL A 163 -1.29 15.75 -4.06
CA VAL A 163 -1.83 14.39 -4.11
C VAL A 163 -3.24 14.41 -3.52
N ASN A 164 -4.26 14.37 -4.38
CA ASN A 164 -5.66 14.47 -3.97
C ASN A 164 -6.55 13.35 -4.55
N ARG A 165 -6.01 12.46 -5.40
CA ARG A 165 -6.74 11.32 -5.97
C ARG A 165 -5.86 10.10 -6.13
N ILE A 166 -6.51 8.94 -6.21
CA ILE A 166 -5.88 7.66 -6.49
C ILE A 166 -6.69 6.91 -7.55
N ILE A 167 -6.02 6.14 -8.35
CA ILE A 167 -6.64 5.17 -9.25
C ILE A 167 -6.34 3.78 -8.72
N GLU A 168 -7.38 3.00 -8.55
CA GLU A 168 -7.26 1.61 -8.13
C GLU A 168 -8.28 0.73 -8.86
N ARG A 169 -7.89 -0.53 -9.15
CA ARG A 169 -8.83 -1.53 -9.62
C ARG A 169 -9.38 -2.26 -8.41
N ILE A 170 -10.67 -2.16 -8.20
CA ILE A 170 -11.36 -2.83 -7.10
C ILE A 170 -12.18 -3.99 -7.62
N TYR A 171 -12.35 -4.99 -6.75
CA TYR A 171 -13.27 -6.07 -6.97
C TYR A 171 -14.65 -5.65 -6.47
N ILE A 172 -15.69 -5.86 -7.28
CA ILE A 172 -17.05 -5.48 -6.98
C ILE A 172 -17.89 -6.75 -6.86
N VAL A 173 -18.69 -6.80 -5.80
CA VAL A 173 -19.63 -7.88 -5.52
C VAL A 173 -21.02 -7.28 -5.42
N GLU A 174 -21.88 -7.60 -6.40
CA GLU A 174 -23.28 -7.18 -6.48
C GLU A 174 -24.15 -8.42 -6.60
N GLY A 175 -24.68 -8.88 -5.45
CA GLY A 175 -25.37 -10.17 -5.39
C GLY A 175 -24.42 -11.31 -5.80
N GLU A 176 -24.79 -12.07 -6.84
CA GLU A 176 -23.96 -13.14 -7.43
C GLU A 176 -22.96 -12.64 -8.47
N ARG A 177 -23.15 -11.44 -8.99
CA ARG A 177 -22.26 -10.86 -10.01
C ARG A 177 -20.97 -10.36 -9.37
N LYS A 178 -19.87 -10.82 -9.91
CA LYS A 178 -18.52 -10.45 -9.47
C LYS A 178 -17.71 -9.96 -10.66
N HIS A 179 -17.17 -8.76 -10.54
CA HIS A 179 -16.32 -8.17 -11.58
C HIS A 179 -15.28 -7.24 -10.98
N THR A 180 -14.39 -6.72 -11.82
CA THR A 180 -13.42 -5.71 -11.38
C THR A 180 -13.65 -4.42 -12.13
N GLU A 181 -13.55 -3.30 -11.42
CA GLU A 181 -13.72 -1.97 -11.98
C GLU A 181 -12.54 -1.06 -11.64
N LEU A 182 -12.23 -0.18 -12.57
CA LEU A 182 -11.24 0.87 -12.34
C LEU A 182 -11.95 2.08 -11.75
N VAL A 183 -11.59 2.43 -10.52
CA VAL A 183 -12.22 3.55 -9.80
C VAL A 183 -11.22 4.66 -9.52
N ILE A 184 -11.72 5.88 -9.56
CA ILE A 184 -11.00 7.08 -9.16
C ILE A 184 -11.54 7.50 -7.80
N ASN A 185 -10.71 7.40 -6.77
CA ASN A 185 -11.10 7.72 -5.41
C ASN A 185 -10.25 8.85 -4.83
N THR A 186 -10.75 9.51 -3.80
CA THR A 186 -9.91 10.29 -2.90
C THR A 186 -9.03 9.36 -2.07
N PRO A 187 -7.83 9.78 -1.65
CA PRO A 187 -6.98 9.00 -0.77
C PRO A 187 -7.71 8.56 0.52
N LYS A 188 -7.31 7.40 1.07
CA LYS A 188 -8.05 6.75 2.18
C LYS A 188 -8.03 7.53 3.51
N THR A 189 -7.02 8.37 3.72
CA THR A 189 -6.83 9.13 4.97
C THR A 189 -6.53 10.60 4.67
N LYS A 190 -6.82 11.51 5.61
CA LYS A 190 -6.46 12.93 5.48
C LYS A 190 -4.96 13.12 5.21
N ASN A 191 -4.10 12.35 5.86
CA ASN A 191 -2.64 12.41 5.67
C ASN A 191 -2.18 11.95 4.26
N SER A 192 -3.02 11.25 3.53
CA SER A 192 -2.72 10.85 2.16
C SER A 192 -2.98 11.97 1.15
N CYS A 193 -3.86 12.92 1.46
CA CYS A 193 -3.97 14.18 0.74
C CYS A 193 -2.85 15.10 1.25
N ARG A 194 -1.89 15.40 0.38
CA ARG A 194 -0.68 16.13 0.76
C ARG A 194 -0.09 16.88 -0.40
N GLU A 195 0.68 17.89 -0.06
CA GLU A 195 1.50 18.67 -1.00
C GLU A 195 2.96 18.26 -0.83
N ILE A 196 3.65 17.98 -1.93
CA ILE A 196 5.03 17.50 -1.96
C ILE A 196 5.87 18.49 -2.78
N PRO A 197 6.96 19.04 -2.23
CA PRO A 197 7.86 19.90 -3.00
C PRO A 197 8.60 19.11 -4.07
N MET A 198 8.76 19.70 -5.24
CA MET A 198 9.61 19.19 -6.32
C MET A 198 11.05 19.63 -6.14
N ASN A 199 12.00 18.74 -6.46
CA ASN A 199 13.39 19.15 -6.59
C ASN A 199 13.59 20.04 -7.86
N LYS A 200 14.71 20.77 -7.92
CA LYS A 200 15.00 21.68 -9.02
C LYS A 200 14.98 20.99 -10.39
N GLU A 201 15.51 19.78 -10.49
CA GLU A 201 15.56 19.03 -11.73
C GLU A 201 14.16 18.65 -12.24
N LEU A 202 13.30 18.12 -11.36
CA LEU A 202 11.93 17.79 -11.72
C LEU A 202 11.17 19.06 -12.15
N LEU A 203 11.32 20.17 -11.41
CA LEU A 203 10.70 21.44 -11.76
C LEU A 203 11.15 21.93 -13.15
N THR A 204 12.45 21.82 -13.46
CA THR A 204 13.00 22.16 -14.78
C THR A 204 12.40 21.30 -15.88
N MET A 205 12.17 20.01 -15.63
CA MET A 205 11.55 19.10 -16.61
C MET A 205 10.06 19.41 -16.84
N VAL A 206 9.29 19.73 -15.80
CA VAL A 206 7.83 19.89 -15.93
C VAL A 206 7.41 21.31 -16.32
N LYS A 207 8.19 22.33 -15.98
CA LYS A 207 7.85 23.73 -16.23
C LYS A 207 7.57 24.08 -17.72
N PRO A 208 8.38 23.65 -18.70
CA PRO A 208 8.07 23.87 -20.11
C PRO A 208 6.85 23.06 -20.57
N LEU A 209 6.67 21.84 -20.08
CA LEU A 209 5.53 20.98 -20.43
C LEU A 209 4.22 21.60 -19.96
N LYS A 210 4.18 22.13 -18.74
CA LYS A 210 2.99 22.74 -18.13
C LYS A 210 2.40 23.89 -18.97
N LYS A 211 3.22 24.56 -19.80
CA LYS A 211 2.77 25.65 -20.67
C LYS A 211 2.00 25.18 -21.91
N VAL A 212 2.19 23.92 -22.33
CA VAL A 212 1.66 23.40 -23.59
C VAL A 212 0.66 22.25 -23.43
N VAL A 213 0.57 21.66 -22.23
CA VAL A 213 -0.36 20.55 -21.96
C VAL A 213 -1.73 21.05 -21.51
N ASN A 214 -2.76 20.23 -21.73
CA ASN A 214 -4.06 20.45 -21.11
C ASN A 214 -3.98 20.07 -19.61
N THR A 215 -4.36 21.02 -18.75
CA THR A 215 -4.28 20.86 -17.30
C THR A 215 -5.17 19.74 -16.74
N ASP A 216 -6.25 19.40 -17.44
CA ASP A 216 -7.18 18.34 -17.04
C ASP A 216 -6.72 16.94 -17.43
N PHE A 217 -5.68 16.85 -18.26
CA PHE A 217 -5.12 15.57 -18.68
C PHE A 217 -4.26 14.91 -17.59
N TYR A 218 -4.19 13.58 -17.64
CA TYR A 218 -3.33 12.80 -16.74
C TYR A 218 -1.88 12.89 -17.17
N VAL A 219 -0.97 13.03 -16.20
CA VAL A 219 0.48 13.20 -16.45
C VAL A 219 1.08 12.01 -17.20
N LEU A 220 0.67 10.78 -16.92
CA LEU A 220 1.24 9.57 -17.51
C LEU A 220 0.85 9.33 -18.98
N THR A 221 -0.30 9.80 -19.38
CA THR A 221 -0.83 9.59 -20.75
C THR A 221 -0.77 10.87 -21.57
N ASN A 222 -0.84 12.01 -20.91
CA ASN A 222 -1.15 13.33 -21.50
C ASN A 222 -2.49 13.29 -22.29
N GLU A 223 -3.47 12.61 -21.72
CA GLU A 223 -4.82 12.40 -22.28
C GLU A 223 -5.86 12.49 -21.15
N GLU A 224 -7.15 12.53 -21.54
CA GLU A 224 -8.28 12.49 -20.60
C GLU A 224 -8.41 11.14 -19.86
N LYS A 225 -7.90 10.07 -20.45
CA LYS A 225 -7.98 8.73 -19.87
C LYS A 225 -6.73 8.41 -19.05
N PRO A 226 -6.88 7.97 -17.79
CA PRO A 226 -5.75 7.57 -16.97
C PRO A 226 -5.17 6.22 -17.40
N THR A 227 -3.92 5.99 -17.03
CA THR A 227 -3.31 4.65 -17.12
C THR A 227 -3.74 3.80 -15.93
N GLU A 228 -4.16 2.57 -16.19
CA GLU A 228 -4.40 1.58 -15.14
C GLU A 228 -3.10 1.22 -14.39
N PRO A 229 -3.11 1.12 -13.04
CA PRO A 229 -1.93 0.76 -12.25
C PRO A 229 -1.24 -0.55 -12.66
N ARG A 230 -2.02 -1.56 -13.10
CA ARG A 230 -1.47 -2.83 -13.61
C ARG A 230 -0.67 -2.62 -14.90
N THR A 231 -1.22 -1.86 -15.82
CA THR A 231 -0.55 -1.53 -17.10
C THR A 231 0.72 -0.74 -16.87
N TYR A 232 0.68 0.24 -15.95
CA TYR A 232 1.85 1.04 -15.61
C TYR A 232 2.93 0.24 -14.88
N ARG A 233 2.54 -0.70 -14.01
CA ARG A 233 3.48 -1.63 -13.36
C ARG A 233 4.19 -2.52 -14.38
N ASN A 234 3.46 -3.01 -15.39
CA ASN A 234 4.06 -3.82 -16.45
C ASN A 234 5.05 -2.99 -17.30
N TYR A 235 4.73 -1.71 -17.57
CA TYR A 235 5.66 -0.80 -18.24
C TYR A 235 6.93 -0.62 -17.40
N TYR A 236 6.81 -0.34 -16.12
CA TYR A 236 7.93 -0.23 -15.18
C TYR A 236 8.81 -1.48 -15.18
N HIS A 237 8.23 -2.68 -15.09
CA HIS A 237 9.02 -3.91 -15.09
C HIS A 237 9.77 -4.14 -16.41
N ARG A 238 9.19 -3.76 -17.55
CA ARG A 238 9.90 -3.81 -18.84
C ARG A 238 11.07 -2.82 -18.87
N LEU A 239 10.89 -1.63 -18.32
CA LEU A 239 11.97 -0.65 -18.20
C LEU A 239 13.11 -1.17 -17.32
N MET A 240 12.82 -1.74 -16.15
CA MET A 240 13.85 -2.33 -15.28
C MET A 240 14.65 -3.43 -15.99
N LYS A 241 13.95 -4.31 -16.71
CA LYS A 241 14.59 -5.36 -17.51
C LYS A 241 15.49 -4.76 -18.61
N ARG A 242 15.02 -3.73 -19.32
CA ARG A 242 15.82 -3.02 -20.36
C ARG A 242 17.09 -2.38 -19.79
N LEU A 243 17.01 -1.91 -18.55
CA LEU A 243 18.14 -1.27 -17.86
C LEU A 243 19.05 -2.29 -17.13
N ASP A 244 18.76 -3.58 -17.24
CA ASP A 244 19.48 -4.62 -16.51
C ASP A 244 19.55 -4.33 -15.00
N ILE A 245 18.38 -3.97 -14.45
CA ILE A 245 18.19 -3.73 -13.01
C ILE A 245 17.41 -4.91 -12.44
N PRO A 246 17.85 -5.50 -11.30
CA PRO A 246 17.15 -6.59 -10.65
C PRO A 246 15.65 -6.27 -10.42
N ARG A 247 14.82 -7.32 -10.48
CA ARG A 247 13.37 -7.15 -10.33
C ARG A 247 13.04 -6.56 -8.97
N LEU A 248 12.53 -5.34 -8.98
CA LEU A 248 12.03 -4.64 -7.81
C LEU A 248 10.52 -4.39 -7.98
N LYS A 249 9.72 -4.61 -6.95
CA LYS A 249 8.30 -4.23 -6.98
C LYS A 249 8.18 -2.71 -7.15
N TYR A 250 7.14 -2.22 -7.84
CA TYR A 250 6.94 -0.76 -8.01
C TYR A 250 6.96 0.01 -6.68
N HIS A 251 6.42 -0.57 -5.61
CA HIS A 251 6.44 0.02 -4.28
C HIS A 251 7.87 0.20 -3.72
N GLY A 252 8.84 -0.57 -4.22
CA GLY A 252 10.26 -0.40 -3.92
C GLY A 252 10.83 0.94 -4.34
N LEU A 253 10.24 1.64 -5.35
CA LEU A 253 10.64 3.01 -5.68
C LEU A 253 10.39 3.97 -4.53
N ARG A 254 9.23 3.85 -3.88
CA ARG A 254 8.87 4.62 -2.70
C ARG A 254 9.75 4.27 -1.49
N HIS A 255 10.07 2.98 -1.31
CA HIS A 255 11.03 2.56 -0.30
C HIS A 255 12.42 3.15 -0.57
N SER A 256 12.87 3.14 -1.84
CA SER A 256 14.15 3.74 -2.24
C SER A 256 14.18 5.25 -1.97
N PHE A 257 13.10 5.98 -2.27
CA PHE A 257 12.98 7.40 -1.94
C PHE A 257 13.14 7.63 -0.43
N ALA A 258 12.36 6.90 0.38
CA ALA A 258 12.42 7.05 1.84
C ALA A 258 13.80 6.71 2.41
N THR A 259 14.42 5.62 1.94
CA THR A 259 15.78 5.23 2.36
C THR A 259 16.79 6.32 2.00
N ARG A 260 16.73 6.88 0.78
CA ARG A 260 17.62 7.99 0.38
C ARG A 260 17.44 9.24 1.24
N CYS A 261 16.19 9.60 1.58
CA CYS A 261 15.93 10.71 2.49
C CYS A 261 16.59 10.49 3.86
N ILE A 262 16.43 9.29 4.43
CA ILE A 262 16.97 8.96 5.76
C ILE A 262 18.50 8.89 5.74
N GLU A 263 19.10 8.30 4.70
CA GLU A 263 20.55 8.30 4.50
C GLU A 263 21.13 9.72 4.35
N SER A 264 20.31 10.65 3.82
CA SER A 264 20.64 12.08 3.73
C SER A 264 20.35 12.85 5.02
N ASN A 265 20.08 12.17 6.14
CA ASN A 265 19.79 12.74 7.46
C ASN A 265 18.51 13.59 7.51
N CYS A 266 17.53 13.34 6.63
CA CYS A 266 16.19 13.90 6.80
C CYS A 266 15.53 13.31 8.05
N ASP A 267 14.80 14.13 8.81
CA ASP A 267 14.10 13.64 9.99
C ASP A 267 12.93 12.72 9.62
N TYR A 268 12.68 11.71 10.42
CA TYR A 268 11.67 10.67 10.16
C TYR A 268 10.25 11.21 10.09
N LYS A 269 9.94 12.31 10.82
CA LYS A 269 8.62 12.94 10.81
C LYS A 269 8.36 13.58 9.46
N THR A 270 9.30 14.33 8.93
CA THR A 270 9.21 14.95 7.60
C THR A 270 9.07 13.87 6.52
N VAL A 271 9.89 12.82 6.56
CA VAL A 271 9.78 11.69 5.60
C VAL A 271 8.41 11.03 5.70
N SER A 272 7.89 10.80 6.91
CA SER A 272 6.55 10.24 7.14
C SER A 272 5.44 11.11 6.53
N VAL A 273 5.53 12.44 6.67
CA VAL A 273 4.59 13.41 6.10
C VAL A 273 4.67 13.40 4.56
N LEU A 274 5.87 13.47 3.97
CA LEU A 274 6.06 13.40 2.52
C LEU A 274 5.47 12.12 1.93
N LEU A 275 5.64 11.00 2.63
CA LEU A 275 5.06 9.73 2.22
C LEU A 275 3.54 9.65 2.48
N GLY A 276 2.96 10.47 3.33
CA GLY A 276 1.54 10.40 3.73
C GLY A 276 1.25 9.11 4.51
N HIS A 277 2.10 8.75 5.48
CA HIS A 277 1.83 7.67 6.42
C HIS A 277 0.87 8.15 7.50
N ALA A 278 -0.14 7.34 7.81
CA ALA A 278 -1.10 7.65 8.88
C ALA A 278 -0.43 7.61 10.26
N ASN A 279 0.60 6.75 10.42
CA ASN A 279 1.38 6.60 11.65
C ASN A 279 2.87 6.62 11.31
N ILE A 280 3.63 7.45 12.05
CA ILE A 280 5.09 7.54 11.94
C ILE A 280 5.79 6.20 12.20
N THR A 281 5.19 5.34 13.03
CA THR A 281 5.71 3.99 13.33
C THR A 281 5.93 3.17 12.03
N THR A 282 5.13 3.41 10.99
CA THR A 282 5.34 2.77 9.68
C THR A 282 6.68 3.17 9.08
N THR A 283 7.08 4.44 9.19
CA THR A 283 8.39 4.92 8.70
C THR A 283 9.51 4.39 9.58
N LEU A 284 9.36 4.44 10.90
CA LEU A 284 10.35 3.96 11.84
C LEU A 284 10.63 2.46 11.65
N ASN A 285 9.61 1.63 11.65
CA ASN A 285 9.76 0.17 11.51
C ASN A 285 10.35 -0.26 10.16
N LEU A 286 10.12 0.53 9.10
CA LEU A 286 10.60 0.18 7.77
C LEU A 286 12.03 0.66 7.50
N TYR A 287 12.48 1.76 8.13
CA TYR A 287 13.72 2.42 7.73
C TYR A 287 14.72 2.66 8.87
N VAL A 288 14.37 2.35 10.11
CA VAL A 288 15.24 2.60 11.26
C VAL A 288 16.02 1.35 11.65
N HIS A 289 17.02 1.04 10.86
CA HIS A 289 18.12 0.16 11.26
C HIS A 289 19.43 0.93 11.10
N PRO A 290 19.75 1.86 12.05
CA PRO A 290 20.94 2.68 11.94
C PRO A 290 22.19 1.80 11.93
N ASN A 291 22.99 1.93 10.88
CA ASN A 291 24.27 1.26 10.81
C ASN A 291 25.28 1.86 11.81
N MET A 292 26.40 1.18 12.03
CA MET A 292 27.40 1.62 13.02
C MET A 292 27.98 3.01 12.71
N GLU A 293 28.09 3.37 11.43
CA GLU A 293 28.59 4.68 11.00
C GLU A 293 27.62 5.81 11.37
N GLN A 294 26.32 5.59 11.17
CA GLN A 294 25.27 6.54 11.59
C GLN A 294 25.25 6.72 13.10
N LYS A 295 25.41 5.62 13.88
CA LYS A 295 25.52 5.68 15.35
C LYS A 295 26.74 6.53 15.78
N LYS A 296 27.91 6.31 15.16
CA LYS A 296 29.13 7.10 15.44
C LYS A 296 28.94 8.58 15.09
N LYS A 297 28.37 8.89 13.92
CA LYS A 297 28.06 10.28 13.53
C LYS A 297 27.11 10.97 14.49
N CYS A 298 26.10 10.26 14.99
CA CYS A 298 25.15 10.79 15.96
C CYS A 298 25.85 11.16 17.28
N ILE A 299 26.68 10.27 17.83
CA ILE A 299 27.46 10.53 19.07
C ILE A 299 28.40 11.70 18.85
N THR A 300 29.17 11.73 17.74
CA THR A 300 30.08 12.83 17.42
C THR A 300 29.34 14.18 17.32
N LYS A 301 28.16 14.21 16.69
CA LYS A 301 27.35 15.42 16.59
C LYS A 301 26.89 15.91 17.97
N MET A 302 26.47 14.99 18.83
CA MET A 302 26.07 15.31 20.20
C MET A 302 27.24 15.92 20.96
N PHE A 303 28.45 15.31 20.95
CA PHE A 303 29.62 15.85 21.62
C PHE A 303 30.01 17.25 21.10
N LYS A 304 29.97 17.48 19.78
CA LYS A 304 30.21 18.80 19.19
C LYS A 304 29.21 19.85 19.67
N SER A 305 27.95 19.50 19.92
CA SER A 305 26.94 20.42 20.44
C SER A 305 27.15 20.81 21.88
N LEU A 306 27.98 20.07 22.64
CA LEU A 306 28.40 20.38 24.01
C LEU A 306 29.66 21.25 24.06
N GLY A 307 30.15 21.76 22.94
CA GLY A 307 31.31 22.62 22.87
C GLY A 307 32.65 21.92 23.10
N LYS A 308 32.70 20.60 22.89
CA LYS A 308 33.91 19.77 22.97
C LYS A 308 34.32 19.25 21.62
#